data_91040d403597696b25493b50e3c1233a
#
_entry.id   91040d403597696b25493b50e3c1233a
#
_cell.length_a   1.000
_cell.length_b   1.000
_cell.length_c   1.000
_cell.angle_alpha   90.00
_cell.angle_beta   90.00
_cell.angle_gamma   90.00
#
_symmetry.space_group_name_H-M   'P 1'
#
loop_
_entity.id
_entity.type
_entity.pdbx_description
1 polymer ?
#
loop_
_entity_poly.entity_id
_entity_poly.type
_entity_poly.pdbx_seq_one_letter_code
_entity_poly.pdbx_strand_id
1 'polypeptide(L)'
;FWGMGSVFSGGNTNSIAKINNHNISTQKFADFVNNSKISSEIIRENIDNNIIEQLLTQLVSTSLIDIEIDELKFFISDKMLAKKIKNEKNFQDENNNFSRTKYEKFLLESNTHSTVFEKEIRDNELKKKLFTYIGGGIKAPFFLVNKNYKEELKKIEVEYLDLNSIYKRKEKISLDDIKKYVDENKEKFSIENIDISLIKINPQTLTGESEFTENFFSKIDEIEDFIFNNKNINEIAQNYNLKVENIKEYSPNINDDELLNEIYKKRNQKNLDLIDKNDFFLLYEIKNVKEILPSLEDKKFVKMVRNDLYEQNKYDTHKDLLKKIANKKFTNENFLDFSEGNLNKTNINSINDIEKFSADSVKLLYSLSVNSFTLVSDEKNSVYLVKIKNIFENNLDKKSQELKSFVNKTNIIIRDNLYNSYDLLLNEKYKIEINQKTLERTKNYFR
;
A
#
# COMPACT_ATOMS: atom_id res chain seq x y z
N PHE A 1 6.95 -31.16 -0.41
CA PHE A 1 5.81 -31.10 -1.36
C PHE A 1 5.22 -32.49 -1.75
N TRP A 2 5.16 -33.44 -0.82
CA TRP A 2 4.67 -34.82 -1.07
C TRP A 2 3.15 -34.98 -0.90
N GLY A 3 2.35 -33.93 -0.97
CA GLY A 3 0.90 -34.02 -0.77
C GLY A 3 0.00 -33.36 -1.84
N MET A 4 0.57 -32.66 -2.81
CA MET A 4 -0.24 -31.94 -3.82
C MET A 4 -1.01 -32.89 -4.78
N GLY A 5 -0.53 -34.09 -5.04
CA GLY A 5 -1.15 -35.03 -6.00
C GLY A 5 -2.58 -35.43 -5.64
N SER A 6 -2.91 -35.55 -4.36
CA SER A 6 -4.25 -35.97 -3.90
C SER A 6 -5.28 -34.85 -3.89
N VAL A 7 -4.84 -33.59 -3.77
CA VAL A 7 -5.75 -32.39 -3.74
C VAL A 7 -6.27 -32.10 -5.15
N PHE A 8 -5.52 -32.52 -6.19
CA PHE A 8 -5.78 -32.19 -7.58
C PHE A 8 -6.42 -33.31 -8.39
N SER A 9 -6.67 -34.48 -7.80
CA SER A 9 -7.13 -35.68 -8.50
C SER A 9 -8.65 -35.91 -8.59
N GLY A 10 -9.46 -34.91 -8.29
CA GLY A 10 -10.94 -35.03 -8.22
C GLY A 10 -11.71 -34.18 -9.23
N GLY A 11 -12.18 -34.80 -10.33
CA GLY A 11 -13.25 -34.23 -11.19
C GLY A 11 -12.86 -33.03 -12.07
N ASN A 12 -13.82 -32.46 -12.79
CA ASN A 12 -13.72 -31.33 -13.72
C ASN A 12 -13.06 -30.03 -13.15
N THR A 13 -12.30 -30.11 -12.07
CA THR A 13 -11.66 -29.06 -11.27
C THR A 13 -10.14 -29.00 -11.44
N ASN A 14 -9.60 -29.71 -12.44
CA ASN A 14 -8.15 -29.84 -12.64
C ASN A 14 -7.51 -28.65 -13.42
N SER A 15 -8.30 -27.62 -13.70
CA SER A 15 -7.82 -26.41 -14.40
C SER A 15 -7.88 -25.21 -13.45
N ILE A 16 -6.73 -24.54 -13.26
CA ILE A 16 -6.63 -23.29 -12.48
C ILE A 16 -6.82 -22.05 -13.36
N ALA A 17 -6.41 -22.15 -14.63
CA ALA A 17 -6.63 -21.10 -15.61
C ALA A 17 -6.81 -21.69 -17.02
N LYS A 18 -7.36 -20.91 -17.93
CA LYS A 18 -7.54 -21.29 -19.33
C LYS A 18 -7.15 -20.10 -20.21
N ILE A 19 -6.40 -20.38 -21.28
CA ILE A 19 -5.99 -19.40 -22.31
C ILE A 19 -6.60 -19.88 -23.63
N ASN A 20 -7.65 -19.22 -24.10
CA ASN A 20 -8.49 -19.72 -25.21
C ASN A 20 -8.87 -21.18 -24.99
N ASN A 21 -8.34 -22.11 -25.81
CA ASN A 21 -8.56 -23.55 -25.70
C ASN A 21 -7.48 -24.31 -24.92
N HIS A 22 -6.45 -23.61 -24.42
CA HIS A 22 -5.35 -24.23 -23.68
C HIS A 22 -5.61 -24.16 -22.18
N ASN A 23 -5.73 -25.33 -21.55
CA ASN A 23 -5.92 -25.43 -20.10
C ASN A 23 -4.56 -25.40 -19.37
N ILE A 24 -4.47 -24.59 -18.33
CA ILE A 24 -3.40 -24.65 -17.34
C ILE A 24 -3.92 -25.50 -16.18
N SER A 25 -3.36 -26.69 -16.02
CA SER A 25 -3.77 -27.60 -14.96
C SER A 25 -3.20 -27.15 -13.61
N THR A 26 -3.87 -27.56 -12.54
CA THR A 26 -3.35 -27.41 -11.17
C THR A 26 -2.01 -28.11 -10.98
N GLN A 27 -1.78 -29.24 -11.65
CA GLN A 27 -0.48 -29.92 -11.62
C GLN A 27 0.61 -29.03 -12.26
N LYS A 28 0.36 -28.46 -13.45
CA LYS A 28 1.31 -27.54 -14.10
C LYS A 28 1.64 -26.33 -13.21
N PHE A 29 0.64 -25.83 -12.47
CA PHE A 29 0.86 -24.76 -11.51
C PHE A 29 1.70 -25.22 -10.31
N ALA A 30 1.42 -26.41 -9.75
CA ALA A 30 2.20 -26.99 -8.67
C ALA A 30 3.67 -27.19 -9.07
N ASP A 31 3.90 -27.75 -10.27
CA ASP A 31 5.26 -27.94 -10.81
C ASP A 31 5.98 -26.59 -10.99
N PHE A 32 5.26 -25.56 -11.46
CA PHE A 32 5.81 -24.21 -11.59
C PHE A 32 6.22 -23.62 -10.24
N VAL A 33 5.36 -23.74 -9.22
CA VAL A 33 5.65 -23.27 -7.84
C VAL A 33 6.86 -24.00 -7.27
N ASN A 34 6.92 -25.34 -7.43
CA ASN A 34 8.05 -26.15 -6.97
C ASN A 34 9.37 -25.73 -7.63
N ASN A 35 9.33 -25.39 -8.92
CA ASN A 35 10.51 -24.95 -9.67
C ASN A 35 10.88 -23.48 -9.42
N SER A 36 10.02 -22.69 -8.80
CA SER A 36 10.28 -21.27 -8.50
C SER A 36 11.34 -21.03 -7.44
N LYS A 37 11.76 -22.08 -6.71
CA LYS A 37 12.69 -22.03 -5.56
C LYS A 37 12.20 -21.14 -4.40
N ILE A 38 10.94 -20.78 -4.37
CA ILE A 38 10.31 -20.05 -3.27
C ILE A 38 9.95 -21.08 -2.20
N SER A 39 10.39 -20.86 -0.96
CA SER A 39 10.08 -21.79 0.13
C SER A 39 8.59 -21.74 0.51
N SER A 40 8.08 -22.82 1.07
CA SER A 40 6.68 -22.87 1.56
C SER A 40 6.42 -21.87 2.68
N GLU A 41 7.44 -21.54 3.49
CA GLU A 41 7.34 -20.49 4.52
C GLU A 41 7.08 -19.12 3.90
N ILE A 42 7.86 -18.73 2.88
CA ILE A 42 7.68 -17.45 2.18
C ILE A 42 6.28 -17.38 1.54
N ILE A 43 5.79 -18.49 0.99
CA ILE A 43 4.44 -18.52 0.41
C ILE A 43 3.39 -18.30 1.50
N ARG A 44 3.49 -18.95 2.68
CA ARG A 44 2.57 -18.79 3.80
C ARG A 44 2.56 -17.36 4.33
N GLU A 45 3.73 -16.77 4.56
CA GLU A 45 3.87 -15.40 5.08
C GLU A 45 3.28 -14.35 4.13
N ASN A 46 3.24 -14.64 2.83
CA ASN A 46 2.76 -13.70 1.82
C ASN A 46 1.43 -14.12 1.15
N ILE A 47 0.70 -15.06 1.73
CA ILE A 47 -0.54 -15.55 1.14
C ILE A 47 -1.61 -14.45 1.05
N ASP A 48 -1.69 -13.59 2.05
CA ASP A 48 -2.60 -12.45 2.09
C ASP A 48 -2.09 -11.26 1.24
N ASN A 49 -0.82 -11.30 0.80
CA ASN A 49 -0.21 -10.38 -0.16
C ASN A 49 -0.32 -10.85 -1.62
N ASN A 50 -1.23 -11.77 -1.92
CA ASN A 50 -1.54 -12.29 -3.25
C ASN A 50 -0.37 -13.01 -3.94
N ILE A 51 0.52 -13.68 -3.21
CA ILE A 51 1.67 -14.41 -3.78
C ILE A 51 1.23 -15.52 -4.76
N ILE A 52 0.12 -16.21 -4.47
CA ILE A 52 -0.41 -17.28 -5.32
C ILE A 52 -0.91 -16.72 -6.65
N GLU A 53 -1.60 -15.59 -6.63
CA GLU A 53 -2.04 -14.88 -7.84
C GLU A 53 -0.86 -14.39 -8.66
N GLN A 54 0.17 -13.87 -8.03
CA GLN A 54 1.39 -13.43 -8.71
C GLN A 54 2.08 -14.60 -9.41
N LEU A 55 2.22 -15.74 -8.75
CA LEU A 55 2.79 -16.96 -9.34
C LEU A 55 1.93 -17.51 -10.47
N LEU A 56 0.60 -17.46 -10.33
CA LEU A 56 -0.32 -17.85 -11.41
C LEU A 56 -0.19 -16.91 -12.61
N THR A 57 -0.11 -15.61 -12.37
CA THR A 57 0.09 -14.62 -13.43
C THR A 57 1.39 -14.86 -14.20
N GLN A 58 2.49 -15.18 -13.49
CA GLN A 58 3.76 -15.53 -14.13
C GLN A 58 3.65 -16.81 -14.99
N LEU A 59 2.94 -17.84 -14.50
CA LEU A 59 2.71 -19.05 -15.26
C LEU A 59 1.84 -18.80 -16.49
N VAL A 60 0.79 -17.99 -16.37
CA VAL A 60 -0.07 -17.57 -17.49
C VAL A 60 0.76 -16.84 -18.54
N SER A 61 1.56 -15.84 -18.14
CA SER A 61 2.44 -15.09 -19.06
C SER A 61 3.44 -16.01 -19.77
N THR A 62 4.06 -16.95 -19.04
CA THR A 62 4.95 -17.94 -19.66
C THR A 62 4.22 -18.84 -20.66
N SER A 63 3.00 -19.28 -20.32
CA SER A 63 2.18 -20.13 -21.20
C SER A 63 1.70 -19.38 -22.44
N LEU A 64 1.41 -18.06 -22.33
CA LEU A 64 1.12 -17.23 -23.50
C LEU A 64 2.29 -17.17 -24.49
N ILE A 65 3.50 -16.99 -23.96
CA ILE A 65 4.73 -17.01 -24.79
C ILE A 65 4.91 -18.36 -25.48
N ASP A 66 4.69 -19.47 -24.78
CA ASP A 66 4.80 -20.81 -25.35
C ASP A 66 3.77 -21.03 -26.47
N ILE A 67 2.50 -20.61 -26.27
CA ILE A 67 1.44 -20.66 -27.30
C ILE A 67 1.82 -19.82 -28.51
N GLU A 68 2.34 -18.61 -28.31
CA GLU A 68 2.74 -17.72 -29.40
C GLU A 68 3.91 -18.29 -30.21
N ILE A 69 4.88 -18.94 -29.55
CA ILE A 69 5.98 -19.66 -30.21
C ILE A 69 5.44 -20.75 -31.12
N ASP A 70 4.45 -21.52 -30.64
CA ASP A 70 3.82 -22.60 -31.41
C ASP A 70 3.01 -22.07 -32.58
N GLU A 71 2.23 -21.00 -32.39
CA GLU A 71 1.45 -20.36 -33.47
C GLU A 71 2.34 -19.76 -34.57
N LEU A 72 3.47 -19.13 -34.17
CA LEU A 72 4.45 -18.60 -35.10
C LEU A 72 5.34 -19.70 -35.73
N LYS A 73 5.16 -20.95 -35.30
CA LYS A 73 5.90 -22.12 -35.79
C LYS A 73 7.43 -21.98 -35.65
N PHE A 74 7.87 -21.37 -34.56
CA PHE A 74 9.29 -21.30 -34.26
C PHE A 74 9.78 -22.72 -33.88
N PHE A 75 10.90 -23.09 -34.44
CA PHE A 75 11.55 -24.38 -34.13
C PHE A 75 13.06 -24.23 -34.03
N ILE A 76 13.67 -25.17 -33.33
CA ILE A 76 15.11 -25.34 -33.22
C ILE A 76 15.42 -26.79 -33.64
N SER A 77 16.25 -26.94 -34.67
CA SER A 77 16.68 -28.28 -35.10
C SER A 77 17.58 -28.94 -34.04
N ASP A 78 17.58 -30.27 -33.98
CA ASP A 78 18.43 -31.04 -33.06
C ASP A 78 19.93 -30.74 -33.28
N LYS A 79 20.32 -30.47 -34.53
CA LYS A 79 21.68 -30.04 -34.85
C LYS A 79 22.06 -28.71 -34.21
N MET A 80 21.12 -27.73 -34.19
CA MET A 80 21.34 -26.44 -33.53
C MET A 80 21.38 -26.60 -32.00
N LEU A 81 20.48 -27.42 -31.44
CA LEU A 81 20.44 -27.69 -30.00
C LEU A 81 21.74 -28.38 -29.57
N ALA A 82 22.17 -29.41 -30.25
CA ALA A 82 23.41 -30.09 -29.95
C ALA A 82 24.63 -29.16 -30.05
N LYS A 83 24.67 -28.26 -31.07
CA LYS A 83 25.73 -27.26 -31.19
C LYS A 83 25.71 -26.29 -29.99
N LYS A 84 24.54 -25.91 -29.51
CA LYS A 84 24.39 -25.01 -28.36
C LYS A 84 24.93 -25.66 -27.08
N ILE A 85 24.52 -26.92 -26.81
CA ILE A 85 24.99 -27.67 -25.64
C ILE A 85 26.50 -27.89 -25.69
N LYS A 86 27.04 -28.25 -26.85
CA LYS A 86 28.48 -28.44 -27.01
C LYS A 86 29.31 -27.19 -26.82
N ASN A 87 28.71 -26.01 -27.06
CA ASN A 87 29.39 -24.73 -26.91
C ASN A 87 29.27 -24.12 -25.48
N GLU A 88 28.52 -24.79 -24.60
CA GLU A 88 28.47 -24.36 -23.19
C GLU A 88 29.79 -24.60 -22.49
N LYS A 89 30.40 -23.55 -21.93
CA LYS A 89 31.74 -23.59 -21.32
C LYS A 89 31.85 -24.62 -20.21
N ASN A 90 30.77 -24.86 -19.48
CA ASN A 90 30.73 -25.85 -18.38
C ASN A 90 30.88 -27.28 -18.87
N PHE A 91 30.62 -27.53 -20.14
CA PHE A 91 30.72 -28.87 -20.77
C PHE A 91 31.92 -28.99 -21.69
N GLN A 92 32.88 -28.06 -21.64
CA GLN A 92 34.09 -28.07 -22.44
C GLN A 92 35.30 -28.52 -21.60
N ASP A 93 36.24 -29.23 -22.26
CA ASP A 93 37.56 -29.53 -21.72
C ASP A 93 38.51 -28.30 -21.79
N GLU A 94 39.76 -28.51 -21.40
CA GLU A 94 40.82 -27.47 -21.42
C GLU A 94 41.15 -26.98 -22.84
N ASN A 95 40.82 -27.79 -23.85
CA ASN A 95 41.00 -27.46 -25.28
C ASN A 95 39.75 -26.88 -25.94
N ASN A 96 38.73 -26.47 -25.15
CA ASN A 96 37.45 -25.99 -25.61
C ASN A 96 36.62 -27.01 -26.44
N ASN A 97 36.92 -28.31 -26.33
CA ASN A 97 36.13 -29.36 -26.94
C ASN A 97 35.05 -29.87 -25.97
N PHE A 98 33.93 -30.29 -26.52
CA PHE A 98 32.84 -30.85 -25.70
C PHE A 98 33.30 -32.11 -24.95
N SER A 99 33.17 -32.12 -23.65
CA SER A 99 33.43 -33.24 -22.76
C SER A 99 32.12 -33.92 -22.34
N ARG A 100 31.88 -35.11 -22.88
CA ARG A 100 30.72 -35.90 -22.50
C ARG A 100 30.70 -36.23 -21.01
N THR A 101 31.86 -36.48 -20.42
CA THR A 101 32.01 -36.78 -19.01
C THR A 101 31.57 -35.60 -18.14
N LYS A 102 31.93 -34.36 -18.51
CA LYS A 102 31.48 -33.15 -17.78
C LYS A 102 29.96 -32.96 -17.90
N TYR A 103 29.40 -33.24 -19.08
CA TYR A 103 27.97 -33.13 -19.31
C TYR A 103 27.19 -34.18 -18.49
N GLU A 104 27.61 -35.44 -18.50
CA GLU A 104 26.98 -36.54 -17.73
C GLU A 104 27.11 -36.29 -16.23
N LYS A 105 28.27 -35.81 -15.76
CA LYS A 105 28.49 -35.41 -14.36
C LYS A 105 27.52 -34.28 -13.93
N PHE A 106 27.35 -33.26 -14.74
CA PHE A 106 26.40 -32.18 -14.49
C PHE A 106 24.95 -32.71 -14.36
N LEU A 107 24.52 -33.62 -15.25
CA LEU A 107 23.19 -34.19 -15.19
C LEU A 107 22.98 -34.99 -13.90
N LEU A 108 23.99 -35.75 -13.45
CA LEU A 108 23.94 -36.49 -12.20
C LEU A 108 23.88 -35.55 -10.97
N GLU A 109 24.75 -34.55 -10.94
CA GLU A 109 24.80 -33.57 -9.83
C GLU A 109 23.53 -32.74 -9.73
N SER A 110 22.89 -32.39 -10.85
CA SER A 110 21.63 -31.68 -10.91
C SER A 110 20.38 -32.57 -10.76
N ASN A 111 20.56 -33.90 -10.62
CA ASN A 111 19.49 -34.87 -10.58
C ASN A 111 18.47 -34.73 -11.73
N THR A 112 18.98 -34.45 -12.94
CA THR A 112 18.16 -34.16 -14.12
C THR A 112 18.48 -35.13 -15.25
N HIS A 113 17.45 -35.61 -15.97
CA HIS A 113 17.63 -36.39 -17.16
C HIS A 113 17.99 -35.55 -18.38
N SER A 114 18.81 -36.07 -19.30
CA SER A 114 19.22 -35.34 -20.52
C SER A 114 18.04 -34.83 -21.32
N THR A 115 16.98 -35.62 -21.45
CA THR A 115 15.75 -35.21 -22.18
C THR A 115 15.06 -33.99 -21.58
N VAL A 116 15.05 -33.87 -20.25
CA VAL A 116 14.46 -32.72 -19.53
C VAL A 116 15.35 -31.52 -19.72
N PHE A 117 16.65 -31.66 -19.51
CA PHE A 117 17.62 -30.58 -19.67
C PHE A 117 17.69 -30.05 -21.10
N GLU A 118 17.70 -30.94 -22.09
CA GLU A 118 17.70 -30.57 -23.51
C GLU A 118 16.41 -29.86 -23.93
N LYS A 119 15.26 -30.27 -23.34
CA LYS A 119 13.99 -29.57 -23.51
C LYS A 119 14.03 -28.17 -22.94
N GLU A 120 14.54 -27.98 -21.72
CA GLU A 120 14.67 -26.64 -21.10
C GLU A 120 15.54 -25.69 -21.93
N ILE A 121 16.68 -26.21 -22.46
CA ILE A 121 17.52 -25.42 -23.36
C ILE A 121 16.75 -25.06 -24.63
N ARG A 122 16.02 -26.00 -25.21
CA ARG A 122 15.20 -25.79 -26.41
C ARG A 122 14.17 -24.70 -26.17
N ASP A 123 13.40 -24.80 -25.09
CA ASP A 123 12.35 -23.85 -24.73
C ASP A 123 12.94 -22.45 -24.48
N ASN A 124 14.06 -22.34 -23.78
CA ASN A 124 14.77 -21.09 -23.57
C ASN A 124 15.28 -20.46 -24.88
N GLU A 125 15.83 -21.26 -25.78
CA GLU A 125 16.31 -20.75 -27.09
C GLU A 125 15.11 -20.34 -28.01
N LEU A 126 13.97 -21.03 -27.91
CA LEU A 126 12.75 -20.63 -28.61
C LEU A 126 12.21 -19.28 -28.09
N LYS A 127 12.15 -19.10 -26.79
CA LYS A 127 11.79 -17.80 -26.18
C LYS A 127 12.73 -16.70 -26.61
N LYS A 128 14.04 -16.95 -26.55
CA LYS A 128 15.05 -16.01 -27.02
C LYS A 128 14.87 -15.67 -28.51
N LYS A 129 14.52 -16.64 -29.33
CA LYS A 129 14.25 -16.45 -30.76
C LYS A 129 13.01 -15.58 -30.97
N LEU A 130 11.94 -15.80 -30.22
CA LEU A 130 10.74 -14.95 -30.26
C LEU A 130 11.09 -13.51 -29.87
N PHE A 131 11.76 -13.28 -28.74
CA PHE A 131 12.15 -11.93 -28.31
C PHE A 131 13.12 -11.26 -29.29
N THR A 132 13.99 -12.04 -29.92
CA THR A 132 14.86 -11.52 -30.99
C THR A 132 14.06 -11.17 -32.25
N TYR A 133 13.01 -11.91 -32.56
CA TYR A 133 12.12 -11.62 -33.69
C TYR A 133 11.33 -10.32 -33.44
N ILE A 134 10.82 -10.12 -32.22
CA ILE A 134 10.05 -8.93 -31.82
C ILE A 134 10.96 -7.71 -31.72
N GLY A 135 12.06 -7.81 -31.00
CA GLY A 135 12.93 -6.69 -30.61
C GLY A 135 14.29 -6.64 -31.33
N GLY A 136 14.53 -7.50 -32.33
CA GLY A 136 15.78 -7.54 -33.07
C GLY A 136 15.91 -6.37 -34.08
N GLY A 137 17.15 -5.93 -34.26
CA GLY A 137 17.44 -4.88 -35.27
C GLY A 137 17.08 -3.45 -34.87
N ILE A 138 16.66 -3.23 -33.65
CA ILE A 138 16.36 -1.88 -33.14
C ILE A 138 17.62 -1.02 -33.17
N LYS A 139 17.49 0.15 -33.77
CA LYS A 139 18.50 1.21 -33.77
C LYS A 139 17.81 2.50 -33.38
N ALA A 140 18.15 3.00 -32.20
CA ALA A 140 17.64 4.27 -31.72
C ALA A 140 18.02 5.43 -32.65
N PRO A 141 17.07 6.21 -33.15
CA PRO A 141 17.41 7.42 -33.90
C PRO A 141 18.13 8.41 -32.96
N PHE A 142 19.08 9.16 -33.53
CA PHE A 142 19.91 10.07 -32.73
C PHE A 142 19.10 11.08 -31.91
N PHE A 143 17.98 11.55 -32.41
CA PHE A 143 17.13 12.51 -31.68
C PHE A 143 16.60 11.93 -30.37
N LEU A 144 16.24 10.61 -30.33
CA LEU A 144 15.83 9.93 -29.09
C LEU A 144 17.01 9.73 -28.14
N VAL A 145 18.17 9.37 -28.68
CA VAL A 145 19.41 9.24 -27.88
C VAL A 145 19.76 10.58 -27.23
N ASN A 146 19.70 11.67 -27.98
CA ASN A 146 19.96 13.03 -27.49
C ASN A 146 18.88 13.48 -26.48
N LYS A 147 17.63 13.10 -26.68
CA LYS A 147 16.55 13.36 -25.73
C LYS A 147 16.85 12.68 -24.39
N ASN A 148 17.15 11.39 -24.40
CA ASN A 148 17.47 10.64 -23.17
C ASN A 148 18.73 11.19 -22.49
N TYR A 149 19.74 11.61 -23.26
CA TYR A 149 20.94 12.26 -22.73
C TYR A 149 20.58 13.56 -22.01
N LYS A 150 19.78 14.43 -22.63
CA LYS A 150 19.32 15.67 -22.02
C LYS A 150 18.54 15.43 -20.73
N GLU A 151 17.58 14.51 -20.76
CA GLU A 151 16.71 14.22 -19.61
C GLU A 151 17.53 13.67 -18.42
N GLU A 152 18.51 12.81 -18.70
CA GLU A 152 19.34 12.20 -17.64
C GLU A 152 20.33 13.19 -17.02
N LEU A 153 20.93 14.07 -17.84
CA LEU A 153 21.93 15.05 -17.41
C LEU A 153 21.37 16.45 -17.17
N LYS A 154 20.06 16.61 -17.27
CA LYS A 154 19.36 17.84 -16.96
C LYS A 154 19.66 18.25 -15.52
N LYS A 155 20.05 19.53 -15.35
CA LYS A 155 20.19 20.17 -14.04
C LYS A 155 19.23 21.33 -13.93
N ILE A 156 18.69 21.54 -12.75
CA ILE A 156 17.74 22.60 -12.48
C ILE A 156 18.25 23.46 -11.34
N GLU A 157 18.37 24.77 -11.55
CA GLU A 157 18.56 25.74 -10.49
C GLU A 157 17.19 26.24 -10.03
N VAL A 158 16.92 26.16 -8.74
CA VAL A 158 15.69 26.63 -8.13
C VAL A 158 15.93 27.69 -7.06
N GLU A 159 15.04 28.65 -6.97
CA GLU A 159 14.85 29.55 -5.83
C GLU A 159 13.66 29.04 -5.02
N TYR A 160 13.80 28.94 -3.71
CA TYR A 160 12.75 28.38 -2.87
C TYR A 160 12.63 29.10 -1.52
N LEU A 161 11.44 29.03 -0.98
CA LEU A 161 11.07 29.58 0.31
C LEU A 161 10.47 28.48 1.18
N ASP A 162 10.95 28.35 2.40
CA ASP A 162 10.32 27.48 3.39
C ASP A 162 9.05 28.15 3.94
N LEU A 163 7.89 27.55 3.66
CA LEU A 163 6.62 28.11 4.10
C LEU A 163 6.44 28.06 5.62
N ASN A 164 7.21 27.25 6.36
CA ASN A 164 7.20 27.28 7.81
C ASN A 164 7.64 28.65 8.38
N SER A 165 8.44 29.40 7.63
CA SER A 165 8.87 30.75 8.02
C SER A 165 7.75 31.80 7.92
N ILE A 166 6.71 31.52 7.15
CA ILE A 166 5.62 32.45 6.81
C ILE A 166 4.35 32.18 7.62
N TYR A 167 4.12 30.92 8.00
CA TYR A 167 2.92 30.62 8.77
C TYR A 167 2.86 31.43 10.05
N LYS A 168 1.68 32.01 10.34
CA LYS A 168 1.41 32.62 11.63
C LYS A 168 1.73 31.62 12.74
N ARG A 169 2.65 31.96 13.65
CA ARG A 169 3.04 31.05 14.74
C ARG A 169 1.81 30.68 15.57
N LYS A 170 1.76 29.42 16.05
CA LYS A 170 0.62 28.91 16.86
C LYS A 170 0.29 29.82 18.04
N GLU A 171 1.33 30.37 18.68
CA GLU A 171 1.19 31.28 19.86
C GLU A 171 0.53 32.60 19.51
N LYS A 172 0.56 33.03 18.25
CA LYS A 172 -0.08 34.28 17.78
C LYS A 172 -1.54 34.09 17.38
N ILE A 173 -2.09 32.87 17.45
CA ILE A 173 -3.52 32.65 17.25
C ILE A 173 -4.23 33.07 18.50
N SER A 174 -5.07 34.11 18.40
CA SER A 174 -5.79 34.71 19.51
C SER A 174 -6.94 33.81 20.00
N LEU A 175 -7.42 34.08 21.20
CA LEU A 175 -8.63 33.40 21.71
C LEU A 175 -9.87 33.77 20.89
N ASP A 176 -9.92 34.96 20.32
CA ASP A 176 -11.02 35.39 19.44
C ASP A 176 -11.01 34.63 18.11
N ASP A 177 -9.81 34.38 17.52
CA ASP A 177 -9.66 33.51 16.33
C ASP A 177 -10.19 32.11 16.64
N ILE A 178 -9.81 31.55 17.80
CA ILE A 178 -10.25 30.22 18.26
C ILE A 178 -11.77 30.18 18.45
N LYS A 179 -12.33 31.18 19.13
CA LYS A 179 -13.77 31.26 19.35
C LYS A 179 -14.55 31.29 18.04
N LYS A 180 -14.13 32.17 17.12
CA LYS A 180 -14.74 32.25 15.79
C LYS A 180 -14.67 30.93 15.06
N TYR A 181 -13.51 30.24 15.06
CA TYR A 181 -13.32 28.97 14.40
C TYR A 181 -14.20 27.87 15.01
N VAL A 182 -14.34 27.82 16.33
CA VAL A 182 -15.23 26.91 17.04
C VAL A 182 -16.70 27.19 16.68
N ASP A 183 -17.11 28.46 16.65
CA ASP A 183 -18.47 28.87 16.31
C ASP A 183 -18.85 28.46 14.87
N GLU A 184 -17.90 28.56 13.93
CA GLU A 184 -18.07 28.17 12.53
C GLU A 184 -18.05 26.64 12.32
N ASN A 185 -17.51 25.87 13.29
CA ASN A 185 -17.32 24.43 13.19
C ASN A 185 -17.88 23.66 14.42
N LYS A 186 -19.02 24.09 14.96
CA LYS A 186 -19.61 23.55 16.19
C LYS A 186 -19.77 22.04 16.16
N GLU A 187 -20.29 21.48 15.07
CA GLU A 187 -20.48 20.03 14.89
C GLU A 187 -19.17 19.23 15.01
N LYS A 188 -18.06 19.81 14.55
CA LYS A 188 -16.73 19.19 14.63
C LYS A 188 -16.20 19.11 16.06
N PHE A 189 -16.55 20.09 16.89
CA PHE A 189 -15.99 20.25 18.23
C PHE A 189 -16.96 19.84 19.35
N SER A 190 -18.22 19.62 19.02
CA SER A 190 -19.18 19.08 19.97
C SER A 190 -18.78 17.67 20.40
N ILE A 191 -18.95 17.39 21.68
CA ILE A 191 -18.77 16.07 22.28
C ILE A 191 -20.06 15.64 22.94
N GLU A 192 -20.31 14.32 22.94
CA GLU A 192 -21.43 13.78 23.67
C GLU A 192 -21.04 13.55 25.14
N ASN A 193 -21.88 14.03 26.04
CA ASN A 193 -21.82 13.69 27.46
C ASN A 193 -23.00 12.79 27.80
N ILE A 194 -22.81 11.86 28.73
CA ILE A 194 -23.87 10.97 29.19
C ILE A 194 -24.12 11.11 30.68
N ASP A 195 -25.39 11.06 31.07
CA ASP A 195 -25.81 10.90 32.46
C ASP A 195 -26.04 9.40 32.70
N ILE A 196 -25.37 8.82 33.70
CA ILE A 196 -25.37 7.37 33.97
C ILE A 196 -25.87 7.14 35.39
N SER A 197 -26.75 6.16 35.56
CA SER A 197 -27.02 5.52 36.85
C SER A 197 -26.39 4.13 36.83
N LEU A 198 -25.67 3.76 37.85
CA LEU A 198 -25.01 2.45 37.94
C LEU A 198 -25.14 1.81 39.32
N ILE A 199 -25.07 0.48 39.34
CA ILE A 199 -25.09 -0.35 40.56
C ILE A 199 -24.03 -1.43 40.37
N LYS A 200 -23.11 -1.54 41.39
CA LYS A 200 -22.19 -2.69 41.46
C LYS A 200 -22.85 -3.80 42.31
N ILE A 201 -23.09 -4.92 41.68
CA ILE A 201 -23.79 -6.07 42.26
C ILE A 201 -22.78 -7.18 42.51
N ASN A 202 -22.60 -7.53 43.77
CA ASN A 202 -21.78 -8.67 44.18
C ASN A 202 -22.59 -9.58 45.14
N PRO A 203 -22.11 -10.78 45.52
CA PRO A 203 -22.85 -11.67 46.40
C PRO A 203 -23.26 -11.03 47.71
N GLN A 204 -22.37 -10.27 48.35
CA GLN A 204 -22.66 -9.60 49.61
C GLN A 204 -23.80 -8.57 49.46
N THR A 205 -23.87 -7.83 48.37
CA THR A 205 -24.91 -6.79 48.18
C THR A 205 -26.24 -7.36 47.73
N LEU A 206 -26.26 -8.48 47.02
CA LEU A 206 -27.47 -9.04 46.41
C LEU A 206 -28.11 -10.12 47.33
N THR A 207 -27.32 -11.00 47.94
CA THR A 207 -27.79 -12.14 48.73
C THR A 207 -27.35 -12.12 50.18
N GLY A 208 -26.38 -11.26 50.55
CA GLY A 208 -25.75 -11.26 51.85
C GLY A 208 -24.68 -12.35 52.06
N GLU A 209 -24.39 -13.13 51.00
CA GLU A 209 -23.43 -14.22 51.00
C GLU A 209 -22.02 -13.70 50.61
N SER A 210 -20.96 -14.46 50.92
CA SER A 210 -19.59 -14.07 50.58
C SER A 210 -19.11 -14.61 49.24
N GLU A 211 -19.82 -15.60 48.68
CA GLU A 211 -19.43 -16.34 47.47
C GLU A 211 -20.52 -16.31 46.41
N PHE A 212 -20.15 -16.55 45.16
CA PHE A 212 -21.08 -16.69 44.03
C PHE A 212 -21.78 -18.04 44.11
N THR A 213 -23.02 -18.03 44.54
CA THR A 213 -23.87 -19.25 44.75
C THR A 213 -24.93 -19.34 43.62
N GLU A 214 -25.57 -20.51 43.54
CA GLU A 214 -26.69 -20.72 42.66
C GLU A 214 -27.83 -19.72 42.94
N ASN A 215 -28.07 -19.38 44.18
CA ASN A 215 -29.03 -18.37 44.62
C ASN A 215 -28.69 -16.97 44.08
N PHE A 216 -27.37 -16.63 44.09
CA PHE A 216 -26.90 -15.37 43.52
C PHE A 216 -27.21 -15.30 42.03
N PHE A 217 -26.80 -16.33 41.25
CA PHE A 217 -27.04 -16.36 39.78
C PHE A 217 -28.52 -16.38 39.45
N SER A 218 -29.37 -17.08 40.21
CA SER A 218 -30.84 -17.04 40.02
C SER A 218 -31.37 -15.60 40.12
N LYS A 219 -30.86 -14.80 41.05
CA LYS A 219 -31.26 -13.39 41.19
C LYS A 219 -30.68 -12.49 40.05
N ILE A 220 -29.53 -12.85 39.52
CA ILE A 220 -28.99 -12.17 38.34
C ILE A 220 -29.88 -12.43 37.12
N ASP A 221 -30.35 -13.67 36.92
CA ASP A 221 -31.29 -14.03 35.88
C ASP A 221 -32.61 -13.26 36.02
N GLU A 222 -33.12 -13.11 37.26
CA GLU A 222 -34.31 -12.27 37.52
C GLU A 222 -34.07 -10.79 37.16
N ILE A 223 -32.88 -10.26 37.40
CA ILE A 223 -32.51 -8.89 37.02
C ILE A 223 -32.44 -8.75 35.49
N GLU A 224 -31.91 -9.74 34.79
CA GLU A 224 -31.92 -9.77 33.31
C GLU A 224 -33.35 -9.81 32.76
N ASP A 225 -34.24 -10.58 33.38
CA ASP A 225 -35.68 -10.58 33.03
C ASP A 225 -36.34 -9.22 33.27
N PHE A 226 -35.96 -8.49 34.32
CA PHE A 226 -36.45 -7.12 34.56
C PHE A 226 -35.95 -6.15 33.49
N ILE A 227 -34.65 -6.27 33.06
CA ILE A 227 -34.11 -5.51 31.95
C ILE A 227 -34.87 -5.80 30.66
N PHE A 228 -35.10 -7.07 30.37
CA PHE A 228 -35.87 -7.51 29.19
C PHE A 228 -37.31 -6.94 29.19
N ASN A 229 -37.93 -6.85 30.36
CA ASN A 229 -39.27 -6.28 30.54
C ASN A 229 -39.28 -4.74 30.67
N ASN A 230 -38.19 -4.05 30.29
CA ASN A 230 -38.03 -2.59 30.27
C ASN A 230 -38.27 -1.90 31.64
N LYS A 231 -37.96 -2.56 32.75
CA LYS A 231 -37.94 -1.90 34.06
C LYS A 231 -36.72 -1.02 34.17
N ASN A 232 -36.86 0.15 34.80
CA ASN A 232 -35.73 1.06 34.99
C ASN A 232 -34.83 0.66 36.18
N ILE A 233 -33.59 1.20 36.23
CA ILE A 233 -32.62 0.81 37.26
C ILE A 233 -33.10 1.11 38.70
N ASN A 234 -33.92 2.14 38.91
CA ASN A 234 -34.44 2.45 40.26
C ASN A 234 -35.48 1.43 40.74
N GLU A 235 -36.31 0.92 39.84
CA GLU A 235 -37.27 -0.18 40.17
C GLU A 235 -36.51 -1.45 40.53
N ILE A 236 -35.46 -1.80 39.78
CA ILE A 236 -34.61 -2.96 40.09
C ILE A 236 -33.91 -2.74 41.44
N ALA A 237 -33.33 -1.56 41.67
CA ALA A 237 -32.70 -1.21 42.90
C ALA A 237 -33.59 -1.35 44.15
N GLN A 238 -34.87 -0.91 44.04
CA GLN A 238 -35.85 -1.03 45.12
C GLN A 238 -36.22 -2.48 45.43
N ASN A 239 -36.36 -3.34 44.42
CA ASN A 239 -36.71 -4.76 44.63
C ASN A 239 -35.62 -5.53 45.39
N TYR A 240 -34.34 -5.16 45.23
CA TYR A 240 -33.23 -5.85 45.87
C TYR A 240 -32.51 -5.00 46.92
N ASN A 241 -33.05 -3.84 47.30
CA ASN A 241 -32.46 -2.88 48.24
C ASN A 241 -31.01 -2.50 47.88
N LEU A 242 -30.75 -2.27 46.59
CA LEU A 242 -29.41 -1.93 46.05
C LEU A 242 -29.24 -0.40 45.98
N LYS A 243 -27.97 0.05 46.14
CA LYS A 243 -27.64 1.46 46.12
C LYS A 243 -27.30 1.91 44.70
N VAL A 244 -28.04 2.88 44.17
CA VAL A 244 -27.80 3.52 42.85
C VAL A 244 -26.76 4.62 43.03
N GLU A 245 -25.75 4.63 42.19
CA GLU A 245 -24.79 5.71 42.02
C GLU A 245 -25.16 6.48 40.75
N ASN A 246 -25.19 7.80 40.83
CA ASN A 246 -25.52 8.66 39.68
C ASN A 246 -24.30 9.51 39.30
N ILE A 247 -23.90 9.41 38.03
CA ILE A 247 -22.83 10.19 37.44
C ILE A 247 -23.42 11.07 36.37
N LYS A 248 -23.15 12.35 36.43
CA LYS A 248 -23.65 13.33 35.47
C LYS A 248 -22.55 13.81 34.55
N GLU A 249 -22.92 14.08 33.32
CA GLU A 249 -22.09 14.73 32.29
C GLU A 249 -20.75 14.02 32.07
N TYR A 250 -20.75 12.69 32.09
CA TYR A 250 -19.54 11.91 31.85
C TYR A 250 -19.14 11.93 30.38
N SER A 251 -17.84 12.14 30.13
CA SER A 251 -17.18 12.00 28.84
C SER A 251 -15.74 11.51 29.06
N PRO A 252 -15.21 10.59 28.23
CA PRO A 252 -13.82 10.11 28.31
C PRO A 252 -12.76 11.22 28.25
N ASN A 253 -13.09 12.35 27.64
CA ASN A 253 -12.19 13.50 27.51
C ASN A 253 -12.00 14.26 28.82
N ILE A 254 -12.93 14.12 29.76
CA ILE A 254 -12.94 14.85 31.05
C ILE A 254 -12.40 13.96 32.17
N ASN A 255 -12.82 12.69 32.17
CA ASN A 255 -12.44 11.72 33.21
C ASN A 255 -12.20 10.35 32.57
N ASP A 256 -10.99 9.81 32.72
CA ASP A 256 -10.58 8.56 32.12
C ASP A 256 -10.77 7.41 33.12
N ASP A 257 -12.03 6.95 33.27
CA ASP A 257 -12.41 5.78 34.02
C ASP A 257 -12.73 4.62 33.06
N GLU A 258 -12.05 3.50 33.21
CA GLU A 258 -12.13 2.36 32.30
C GLU A 258 -13.55 1.76 32.22
N LEU A 259 -14.26 1.65 33.39
CA LEU A 259 -15.62 1.14 33.44
C LEU A 259 -16.62 2.09 32.76
N LEU A 260 -16.48 3.38 33.05
CA LEU A 260 -17.36 4.39 32.47
C LEU A 260 -17.09 4.57 30.98
N ASN A 261 -15.85 4.39 30.54
CA ASN A 261 -15.50 4.38 29.11
C ASN A 261 -16.15 3.22 28.36
N GLU A 262 -16.29 2.06 28.98
CA GLU A 262 -17.00 0.93 28.37
C GLU A 262 -18.49 1.22 28.23
N ILE A 263 -19.12 1.79 29.25
CA ILE A 263 -20.53 2.22 29.17
C ILE A 263 -20.70 3.30 28.08
N TYR A 264 -19.79 4.27 28.04
CA TYR A 264 -19.82 5.34 27.04
C TYR A 264 -19.77 4.82 25.60
N LYS A 265 -18.98 3.78 25.34
CA LYS A 265 -18.91 3.14 24.00
C LYS A 265 -20.25 2.51 23.58
N LYS A 266 -21.08 2.08 24.56
CA LYS A 266 -22.37 1.46 24.33
C LYS A 266 -23.56 2.45 24.25
N ARG A 267 -23.32 3.77 24.42
CA ARG A 267 -24.36 4.82 24.57
C ARG A 267 -25.42 4.88 23.49
N ASN A 268 -25.10 4.37 22.29
CA ASN A 268 -26.02 4.35 21.14
C ASN A 268 -26.68 2.96 20.90
N GLN A 269 -26.46 1.98 21.80
CA GLN A 269 -26.94 0.60 21.60
C GLN A 269 -28.11 0.24 22.51
N LYS A 270 -27.91 0.35 23.83
CA LYS A 270 -28.90 0.04 24.86
C LYS A 270 -28.80 1.02 26.01
N ASN A 271 -29.96 1.49 26.47
CA ASN A 271 -29.98 2.42 27.60
C ASN A 271 -29.74 1.74 28.94
N LEU A 272 -30.22 0.49 29.14
CA LEU A 272 -30.08 -0.31 30.36
C LEU A 272 -29.45 -1.66 29.99
N ASP A 273 -28.37 -2.04 30.65
CA ASP A 273 -27.68 -3.31 30.41
C ASP A 273 -26.91 -3.77 31.64
N LEU A 274 -26.58 -5.07 31.70
CA LEU A 274 -25.81 -5.72 32.75
C LEU A 274 -24.48 -6.22 32.16
N ILE A 275 -23.36 -5.89 32.80
CA ILE A 275 -22.02 -6.31 32.38
C ILE A 275 -21.41 -7.19 33.47
N ASP A 276 -20.99 -8.40 33.12
CA ASP A 276 -20.20 -9.28 33.99
C ASP A 276 -18.75 -8.82 34.02
N LYS A 277 -18.20 -8.65 35.25
CA LYS A 277 -16.83 -8.22 35.55
C LYS A 277 -16.04 -9.22 36.36
N ASN A 278 -16.36 -10.50 36.34
CA ASN A 278 -15.80 -11.59 37.09
C ASN A 278 -16.01 -11.46 38.64
N ASP A 279 -15.66 -10.33 39.25
CA ASP A 279 -15.76 -10.05 40.67
C ASP A 279 -17.07 -9.38 41.08
N PHE A 280 -17.82 -8.83 40.12
CA PHE A 280 -19.12 -8.17 40.30
C PHE A 280 -19.85 -8.03 38.98
N PHE A 281 -21.16 -7.86 39.01
CA PHE A 281 -21.98 -7.44 37.90
C PHE A 281 -22.19 -5.93 37.96
N LEU A 282 -22.07 -5.26 36.82
CA LEU A 282 -22.30 -3.82 36.70
C LEU A 282 -23.63 -3.61 35.95
N LEU A 283 -24.69 -3.28 36.70
CA LEU A 283 -25.95 -2.81 36.11
C LEU A 283 -25.85 -1.31 35.89
N TYR A 284 -26.13 -0.86 34.67
CA TYR A 284 -26.10 0.57 34.35
C TYR A 284 -27.28 0.98 33.50
N GLU A 285 -27.69 2.24 33.64
CA GLU A 285 -28.70 2.88 32.79
C GLU A 285 -28.19 4.23 32.30
N ILE A 286 -28.16 4.43 30.97
CA ILE A 286 -27.86 5.71 30.36
C ILE A 286 -29.15 6.52 30.30
N LYS A 287 -29.22 7.58 31.11
CA LYS A 287 -30.41 8.44 31.26
C LYS A 287 -30.56 9.42 30.12
N ASN A 288 -29.45 10.10 29.79
CA ASN A 288 -29.40 11.13 28.76
C ASN A 288 -28.09 11.03 27.99
N VAL A 289 -28.16 11.31 26.70
CA VAL A 289 -26.99 11.61 25.85
C VAL A 289 -27.17 13.08 25.41
N LYS A 290 -26.24 13.95 25.76
CA LYS A 290 -26.30 15.38 25.42
C LYS A 290 -25.07 15.75 24.65
N GLU A 291 -25.28 16.41 23.54
CA GLU A 291 -24.22 17.03 22.78
C GLU A 291 -23.89 18.39 23.39
N ILE A 292 -22.64 18.58 23.78
CA ILE A 292 -22.15 19.81 24.36
C ILE A 292 -20.90 20.30 23.62
N LEU A 293 -20.75 21.61 23.58
CA LEU A 293 -19.51 22.25 23.13
C LEU A 293 -18.62 22.50 24.35
N PRO A 294 -17.36 21.97 24.37
CA PRO A 294 -16.46 22.19 25.50
C PRO A 294 -16.18 23.68 25.73
N SER A 295 -16.00 24.05 26.99
CA SER A 295 -15.71 25.43 27.35
C SER A 295 -14.35 25.88 26.85
N LEU A 296 -14.27 27.14 26.39
CA LEU A 296 -13.00 27.82 26.06
C LEU A 296 -12.12 28.10 27.29
N GLU A 297 -12.58 27.81 28.49
CA GLU A 297 -11.76 27.81 29.72
C GLU A 297 -10.94 26.52 29.85
N ASP A 298 -11.35 25.44 29.15
CA ASP A 298 -10.58 24.19 29.13
C ASP A 298 -9.31 24.38 28.27
N LYS A 299 -8.17 24.39 28.97
CA LYS A 299 -6.85 24.54 28.35
C LYS A 299 -6.51 23.42 27.36
N LYS A 300 -7.00 22.19 27.58
CA LYS A 300 -6.77 21.06 26.65
C LYS A 300 -7.56 21.26 25.36
N PHE A 301 -8.81 21.64 25.48
CA PHE A 301 -9.68 21.95 24.35
C PHE A 301 -9.12 23.12 23.53
N VAL A 302 -8.80 24.24 24.18
CA VAL A 302 -8.21 25.41 23.50
C VAL A 302 -6.91 25.05 22.79
N LYS A 303 -6.05 24.23 23.39
CA LYS A 303 -4.81 23.75 22.74
C LYS A 303 -5.09 22.89 21.51
N MET A 304 -6.08 21.99 21.59
CA MET A 304 -6.51 21.15 20.48
C MET A 304 -7.03 22.00 19.33
N VAL A 305 -7.97 22.91 19.60
CA VAL A 305 -8.55 23.80 18.57
C VAL A 305 -7.50 24.73 17.96
N ARG A 306 -6.57 25.25 18.76
CA ARG A 306 -5.46 26.08 18.25
C ARG A 306 -4.57 25.30 17.27
N ASN A 307 -4.28 24.03 17.55
CA ASN A 307 -3.52 23.19 16.65
C ASN A 307 -4.29 22.93 15.35
N ASP A 308 -5.57 22.63 15.46
CA ASP A 308 -6.43 22.37 14.31
C ASP A 308 -6.56 23.62 13.41
N LEU A 309 -6.82 24.79 14.00
CA LEU A 309 -6.88 26.06 13.28
C LEU A 309 -5.53 26.43 12.62
N TYR A 310 -4.42 26.10 13.28
CA TYR A 310 -3.09 26.28 12.69
C TYR A 310 -2.89 25.42 11.44
N GLU A 311 -3.25 24.15 11.48
CA GLU A 311 -3.15 23.27 10.31
C GLU A 311 -4.15 23.66 9.21
N GLN A 312 -5.36 24.12 9.57
CA GLN A 312 -6.32 24.67 8.62
C GLN A 312 -5.76 25.92 7.90
N ASN A 313 -5.16 26.84 8.63
CA ASN A 313 -4.54 28.04 8.05
C ASN A 313 -3.40 27.70 7.07
N LYS A 314 -2.61 26.67 7.36
CA LYS A 314 -1.60 26.17 6.42
C LYS A 314 -2.24 25.63 5.14
N TYR A 315 -3.25 24.78 5.31
CA TYR A 315 -3.99 24.22 4.18
C TYR A 315 -4.58 25.30 3.28
N ASP A 316 -5.22 26.30 3.87
CA ASP A 316 -5.82 27.42 3.15
C ASP A 316 -4.76 28.25 2.42
N THR A 317 -3.60 28.47 3.05
CA THR A 317 -2.45 29.15 2.43
C THR A 317 -1.96 28.36 1.20
N HIS A 318 -1.79 27.04 1.33
CA HIS A 318 -1.37 26.18 0.21
C HIS A 318 -2.39 26.23 -0.93
N LYS A 319 -3.66 26.09 -0.60
CA LYS A 319 -4.77 26.09 -1.56
C LYS A 319 -4.84 27.43 -2.33
N ASP A 320 -4.68 28.55 -1.63
CA ASP A 320 -4.69 29.87 -2.25
C ASP A 320 -3.48 30.08 -3.16
N LEU A 321 -2.27 29.70 -2.70
CA LEU A 321 -1.07 29.75 -3.52
C LEU A 321 -1.19 28.92 -4.79
N LEU A 322 -1.62 27.65 -4.65
CA LEU A 322 -1.81 26.76 -5.81
C LEU A 322 -2.86 27.32 -6.77
N LYS A 323 -3.96 27.88 -6.25
CA LYS A 323 -4.99 28.52 -7.08
C LYS A 323 -4.44 29.73 -7.85
N LYS A 324 -3.64 30.58 -7.20
CA LYS A 324 -3.00 31.73 -7.84
C LYS A 324 -1.99 31.28 -8.91
N ILE A 325 -1.20 30.25 -8.63
CA ILE A 325 -0.23 29.67 -9.56
C ILE A 325 -0.96 29.07 -10.78
N ALA A 326 -1.97 28.22 -10.55
CA ALA A 326 -2.74 27.57 -11.61
C ALA A 326 -3.42 28.57 -12.54
N ASN A 327 -3.95 29.67 -12.00
CA ASN A 327 -4.56 30.75 -12.75
C ASN A 327 -3.56 31.74 -13.36
N LYS A 328 -2.24 31.47 -13.28
CA LYS A 328 -1.16 32.35 -13.75
C LYS A 328 -1.21 33.78 -13.14
N LYS A 329 -1.79 33.90 -11.95
CA LYS A 329 -1.89 35.18 -11.21
C LYS A 329 -0.75 35.36 -10.20
N PHE A 330 0.09 34.33 -10.00
CA PHE A 330 1.26 34.38 -9.13
C PHE A 330 2.49 34.80 -9.94
N THR A 331 3.01 35.97 -9.67
CA THR A 331 4.12 36.61 -10.41
C THR A 331 5.44 36.50 -9.66
N ASN A 332 6.53 36.86 -10.34
CA ASN A 332 7.84 36.97 -9.65
C ASN A 332 7.86 38.06 -8.57
N GLU A 333 7.11 39.12 -8.76
CA GLU A 333 6.92 40.18 -7.76
C GLU A 333 6.26 39.62 -6.51
N ASN A 334 5.15 38.89 -6.69
CA ASN A 334 4.50 38.20 -5.55
C ASN A 334 5.42 37.22 -4.84
N PHE A 335 6.29 36.50 -5.59
CA PHE A 335 7.26 35.57 -5.00
C PHE A 335 8.31 36.30 -4.14
N LEU A 336 8.82 37.45 -4.62
CA LEU A 336 9.77 38.26 -3.89
C LEU A 336 9.15 38.91 -2.65
N ASP A 337 7.96 39.48 -2.79
CA ASP A 337 7.22 40.10 -1.69
C ASP A 337 6.89 39.07 -0.60
N PHE A 338 6.42 37.89 -1.04
CA PHE A 338 6.05 36.81 -0.13
C PHE A 338 7.28 36.23 0.61
N SER A 339 8.46 36.35 0.05
CA SER A 339 9.68 35.85 0.66
C SER A 339 10.29 36.76 1.73
N GLU A 340 9.91 38.05 1.76
CA GLU A 340 10.50 39.06 2.66
C GLU A 340 12.03 39.03 2.68
N GLY A 341 12.66 38.65 1.57
CA GLY A 341 14.13 38.52 1.43
C GLY A 341 14.70 37.16 1.90
N ASN A 342 13.90 36.22 2.37
CA ASN A 342 14.35 34.91 2.87
C ASN A 342 14.40 33.83 1.77
N LEU A 343 14.87 34.16 0.56
CA LEU A 343 15.00 33.22 -0.54
C LEU A 343 16.27 32.37 -0.41
N ASN A 344 16.09 31.08 -0.55
CA ASN A 344 17.17 30.12 -0.67
C ASN A 344 17.33 29.69 -2.12
N LYS A 345 18.53 29.17 -2.46
CA LYS A 345 18.85 28.63 -3.79
C LYS A 345 19.46 27.26 -3.64
N THR A 346 19.15 26.38 -4.57
CA THR A 346 19.83 25.09 -4.68
C THR A 346 19.83 24.60 -6.15
N ASN A 347 20.77 23.72 -6.45
CA ASN A 347 20.83 23.00 -7.71
C ASN A 347 20.35 21.57 -7.49
N ILE A 348 19.49 21.09 -8.37
CA ILE A 348 19.08 19.70 -8.45
C ILE A 348 19.85 19.10 -9.63
N ASN A 349 20.78 18.19 -9.35
CA ASN A 349 21.76 17.72 -10.32
C ASN A 349 21.29 16.53 -11.17
N SER A 350 20.22 15.87 -10.77
CA SER A 350 19.57 14.79 -11.52
C SER A 350 18.14 14.59 -11.03
N ILE A 351 17.32 13.87 -11.79
CA ILE A 351 15.96 13.51 -11.39
C ILE A 351 15.92 12.60 -10.14
N ASN A 352 17.05 12.01 -9.78
CA ASN A 352 17.21 11.17 -8.59
C ASN A 352 17.88 11.91 -7.40
N ASP A 353 18.12 13.21 -7.54
CA ASP A 353 18.71 14.04 -6.50
C ASP A 353 17.61 14.44 -5.48
N ILE A 354 17.52 13.66 -4.42
CA ILE A 354 16.52 13.82 -3.35
C ILE A 354 17.11 14.45 -2.08
N GLU A 355 18.28 15.11 -2.19
CA GLU A 355 18.95 15.68 -1.03
C GLU A 355 18.10 16.74 -0.34
N LYS A 356 17.41 17.58 -1.11
CA LYS A 356 16.61 18.70 -0.57
C LYS A 356 15.11 18.44 -0.60
N PHE A 357 14.59 17.81 -1.66
CA PHE A 357 13.17 17.60 -1.88
C PHE A 357 12.85 16.12 -2.04
N SER A 358 11.63 15.71 -1.75
CA SER A 358 11.17 14.34 -1.93
C SER A 358 11.24 13.90 -3.40
N ALA A 359 11.33 12.59 -3.65
CA ALA A 359 11.44 12.04 -4.99
C ALA A 359 10.31 12.51 -5.94
N ASP A 360 9.07 12.58 -5.46
CA ASP A 360 7.95 13.05 -6.26
C ASP A 360 8.01 14.57 -6.51
N SER A 361 8.49 15.32 -5.53
CA SER A 361 8.76 16.76 -5.68
C SER A 361 9.81 17.03 -6.75
N VAL A 362 10.91 16.28 -6.78
CA VAL A 362 11.94 16.40 -7.79
C VAL A 362 11.39 16.07 -9.18
N LYS A 363 10.62 14.98 -9.33
CA LYS A 363 9.96 14.63 -10.61
C LYS A 363 9.03 15.75 -11.09
N LEU A 364 8.26 16.36 -10.17
CA LEU A 364 7.40 17.51 -10.49
C LEU A 364 8.24 18.69 -10.99
N LEU A 365 9.32 19.07 -10.29
CA LEU A 365 10.20 20.17 -10.68
C LEU A 365 10.81 19.94 -12.07
N TYR A 366 11.20 18.68 -12.38
CA TYR A 366 11.74 18.30 -13.69
C TYR A 366 10.74 18.40 -14.84
N SER A 367 9.43 18.39 -14.55
CA SER A 367 8.35 18.56 -15.53
C SER A 367 8.04 20.03 -15.86
N LEU A 368 8.55 20.96 -15.06
CA LEU A 368 8.22 22.37 -15.17
C LEU A 368 9.20 23.14 -16.06
N SER A 369 8.74 24.25 -16.61
CA SER A 369 9.56 25.18 -17.40
C SER A 369 10.18 26.28 -16.53
N VAL A 370 11.18 26.97 -17.07
CA VAL A 370 11.80 28.16 -16.43
C VAL A 370 10.71 29.20 -16.09
N ASN A 371 10.85 29.85 -14.96
CA ASN A 371 9.92 30.80 -14.35
C ASN A 371 8.57 30.20 -13.90
N SER A 372 8.43 28.87 -13.86
CA SER A 372 7.29 28.23 -13.23
C SER A 372 7.42 28.24 -11.69
N PHE A 373 6.26 28.33 -11.03
CA PHE A 373 6.13 28.22 -9.58
C PHE A 373 5.36 26.95 -9.22
N THR A 374 5.68 26.35 -8.08
CA THR A 374 4.94 25.22 -7.52
C THR A 374 5.21 25.08 -6.03
N LEU A 375 4.37 24.27 -5.36
CA LEU A 375 4.64 23.80 -4.01
C LEU A 375 5.23 22.39 -4.08
N VAL A 376 6.28 22.14 -3.30
CA VAL A 376 6.93 20.85 -3.15
C VAL A 376 7.19 20.56 -1.68
N SER A 377 7.45 19.29 -1.35
CA SER A 377 7.81 18.87 0.01
C SER A 377 9.17 18.18 0.06
N ASP A 378 9.76 18.16 1.25
CA ASP A 378 10.89 17.28 1.57
C ASP A 378 10.38 15.96 2.19
N GLU A 379 11.32 15.06 2.54
CA GLU A 379 11.04 13.78 3.20
C GLU A 379 10.42 13.94 4.62
N LYS A 380 10.52 15.13 5.22
CA LYS A 380 9.95 15.47 6.53
C LYS A 380 8.58 16.15 6.43
N ASN A 381 8.01 16.21 5.22
CA ASN A 381 6.76 16.90 4.92
C ASN A 381 6.77 18.43 5.16
N SER A 382 7.97 19.06 5.21
CA SER A 382 8.05 20.51 5.14
C SER A 382 7.68 20.97 3.73
N VAL A 383 6.90 22.03 3.62
CA VAL A 383 6.41 22.52 2.31
C VAL A 383 7.18 23.77 1.91
N TYR A 384 7.58 23.78 0.65
CA TYR A 384 8.36 24.86 0.03
C TYR A 384 7.63 25.42 -1.17
N LEU A 385 7.62 26.74 -1.28
CA LEU A 385 7.24 27.43 -2.51
C LEU A 385 8.50 27.58 -3.38
N VAL A 386 8.48 26.99 -4.57
CA VAL A 386 9.65 26.89 -5.43
C VAL A 386 9.39 27.56 -6.77
N LYS A 387 10.42 28.26 -7.27
CA LYS A 387 10.53 28.82 -8.61
C LYS A 387 11.65 28.14 -9.38
N ILE A 388 11.37 27.67 -10.59
CA ILE A 388 12.42 27.23 -11.52
C ILE A 388 13.15 28.46 -12.06
N LYS A 389 14.41 28.61 -11.71
CA LYS A 389 15.23 29.76 -12.15
C LYS A 389 15.91 29.49 -13.47
N ASN A 390 16.64 28.39 -13.55
CA ASN A 390 17.37 27.98 -14.76
C ASN A 390 17.24 26.48 -14.97
N ILE A 391 17.29 26.08 -16.23
CA ILE A 391 17.37 24.68 -16.67
C ILE A 391 18.63 24.56 -17.54
N PHE A 392 19.53 23.67 -17.17
CA PHE A 392 20.76 23.40 -17.89
C PHE A 392 20.63 22.05 -18.58
N GLU A 393 20.62 22.08 -19.92
CA GLU A 393 20.58 20.92 -20.79
C GLU A 393 21.66 21.03 -21.86
N ASN A 394 22.41 19.97 -22.02
CA ASN A 394 23.45 19.90 -23.07
C ASN A 394 23.01 18.91 -24.14
N ASN A 395 23.35 19.20 -25.40
CA ASN A 395 23.23 18.24 -26.47
C ASN A 395 24.36 17.21 -26.43
N LEU A 396 24.02 15.95 -26.72
CA LEU A 396 25.05 14.92 -26.89
C LEU A 396 25.88 15.17 -28.12
N ASP A 397 27.20 15.24 -27.94
CA ASP A 397 28.14 15.31 -29.07
C ASP A 397 28.24 13.93 -29.75
N LYS A 398 28.03 13.89 -31.07
CA LYS A 398 28.15 12.66 -31.88
C LYS A 398 29.57 12.07 -31.88
N LYS A 399 30.55 12.83 -31.46
CA LYS A 399 31.97 12.38 -31.35
C LYS A 399 32.33 12.01 -29.91
N SER A 400 31.46 12.19 -28.95
CA SER A 400 31.73 11.88 -27.54
C SER A 400 31.88 10.39 -27.29
N GLN A 401 32.68 10.04 -26.28
CA GLN A 401 32.76 8.64 -25.79
C GLN A 401 31.44 8.15 -25.19
N GLU A 402 30.60 9.05 -24.73
CA GLU A 402 29.29 8.76 -24.12
C GLU A 402 28.27 8.30 -25.12
N LEU A 403 28.41 8.67 -26.42
CA LEU A 403 27.44 8.33 -27.47
C LEU A 403 27.09 6.84 -27.48
N LYS A 404 28.09 5.96 -27.45
CA LYS A 404 27.88 4.50 -27.50
C LYS A 404 27.07 3.99 -26.32
N SER A 405 27.32 4.52 -25.13
CA SER A 405 26.59 4.18 -23.91
C SER A 405 25.12 4.59 -24.01
N PHE A 406 24.84 5.84 -24.40
CA PHE A 406 23.50 6.36 -24.55
C PHE A 406 22.71 5.73 -25.71
N VAL A 407 23.38 5.36 -26.81
CA VAL A 407 22.75 4.56 -27.89
C VAL A 407 22.32 3.21 -27.35
N ASN A 408 23.18 2.50 -26.62
CA ASN A 408 22.84 1.20 -26.04
C ASN A 408 21.69 1.32 -25.04
N LYS A 409 21.72 2.33 -24.16
CA LYS A 409 20.68 2.60 -23.18
C LYS A 409 19.34 2.89 -23.85
N THR A 410 19.35 3.73 -24.88
CA THR A 410 18.14 4.07 -25.63
C THR A 410 17.59 2.87 -26.41
N ASN A 411 18.46 2.03 -26.99
CA ASN A 411 18.04 0.78 -27.64
C ASN A 411 17.35 -0.16 -26.65
N ILE A 412 17.84 -0.26 -25.39
CA ILE A 412 17.20 -1.05 -24.34
C ILE A 412 15.81 -0.50 -24.03
N ILE A 413 15.71 0.81 -23.81
CA ILE A 413 14.41 1.47 -23.52
C ILE A 413 13.38 1.21 -24.63
N ILE A 414 13.78 1.38 -25.89
CA ILE A 414 12.88 1.12 -27.04
C ILE A 414 12.45 -0.35 -27.07
N ARG A 415 13.36 -1.27 -26.84
CA ARG A 415 13.10 -2.71 -26.83
C ARG A 415 12.14 -3.10 -25.69
N ASP A 416 12.36 -2.56 -24.49
CA ASP A 416 11.49 -2.83 -23.35
C ASP A 416 10.07 -2.28 -23.59
N ASN A 417 9.95 -1.09 -24.17
CA ASN A 417 8.64 -0.54 -24.58
C ASN A 417 7.96 -1.43 -25.64
N LEU A 418 8.73 -1.99 -26.58
CA LEU A 418 8.19 -2.89 -27.58
C LEU A 418 7.73 -4.22 -26.97
N TYR A 419 8.47 -4.77 -25.99
CA TYR A 419 8.06 -5.96 -25.28
C TYR A 419 6.79 -5.73 -24.45
N ASN A 420 6.69 -4.58 -23.76
CA ASN A 420 5.47 -4.20 -23.04
C ASN A 420 4.27 -4.06 -23.99
N SER A 421 4.47 -3.45 -25.16
CA SER A 421 3.43 -3.34 -26.18
C SER A 421 3.02 -4.70 -26.74
N TYR A 422 3.97 -5.63 -26.88
CA TYR A 422 3.70 -6.98 -27.31
C TYR A 422 2.94 -7.79 -26.26
N ASP A 423 3.27 -7.61 -24.98
CA ASP A 423 2.53 -8.22 -23.87
C ASP A 423 1.06 -7.75 -23.83
N LEU A 424 0.82 -6.45 -24.03
CA LEU A 424 -0.53 -5.92 -24.17
C LEU A 424 -1.28 -6.54 -25.36
N LEU A 425 -0.60 -6.67 -26.51
CA LEU A 425 -1.17 -7.32 -27.70
C LEU A 425 -1.54 -8.79 -27.41
N LEU A 426 -0.70 -9.53 -26.69
CA LEU A 426 -1.00 -10.94 -26.32
C LEU A 426 -2.22 -11.01 -25.40
N ASN A 427 -2.34 -10.11 -24.44
CA ASN A 427 -3.49 -10.04 -23.53
C ASN A 427 -4.80 -9.67 -24.26
N GLU A 428 -4.75 -8.92 -25.35
CA GLU A 428 -5.91 -8.66 -26.21
C GLU A 428 -6.23 -9.83 -27.16
N LYS A 429 -5.18 -10.49 -27.69
CA LYS A 429 -5.30 -11.62 -28.62
C LYS A 429 -5.86 -12.88 -27.98
N TYR A 430 -5.51 -13.13 -26.72
CA TYR A 430 -5.88 -14.34 -25.99
C TYR A 430 -6.84 -14.07 -24.85
N LYS A 431 -7.96 -14.80 -24.83
CA LYS A 431 -8.90 -14.77 -23.71
C LYS A 431 -8.34 -15.60 -22.55
N ILE A 432 -8.10 -14.93 -21.42
CA ILE A 432 -7.61 -15.55 -20.18
C ILE A 432 -8.78 -15.67 -19.20
N GLU A 433 -9.04 -16.89 -18.74
CA GLU A 433 -10.04 -17.20 -17.73
C GLU A 433 -9.39 -17.87 -16.52
N ILE A 434 -9.57 -17.28 -15.34
CA ILE A 434 -9.05 -17.83 -14.08
C ILE A 434 -10.20 -18.53 -13.35
N ASN A 435 -9.98 -19.78 -12.93
CA ASN A 435 -10.93 -20.52 -12.12
C ASN A 435 -10.77 -20.14 -10.65
N GLN A 436 -11.58 -19.18 -10.20
CA GLN A 436 -11.54 -18.65 -8.85
C GLN A 436 -11.71 -19.73 -7.76
N LYS A 437 -12.60 -20.71 -7.99
CA LYS A 437 -12.81 -21.80 -7.01
C LYS A 437 -11.57 -22.67 -6.85
N THR A 438 -10.86 -22.91 -7.95
CA THR A 438 -9.61 -23.71 -7.93
C THR A 438 -8.47 -22.88 -7.32
N LEU A 439 -8.40 -21.58 -7.62
CA LEU A 439 -7.43 -20.65 -7.04
C LEU A 439 -7.58 -20.58 -5.52
N GLU A 440 -8.80 -20.38 -5.00
CA GLU A 440 -9.06 -20.35 -3.56
C GLU A 440 -8.74 -21.67 -2.86
N ARG A 441 -9.01 -22.81 -3.49
CA ARG A 441 -8.58 -24.12 -2.95
C ARG A 441 -7.06 -24.23 -2.89
N THR A 442 -6.37 -23.72 -3.90
CA THR A 442 -4.91 -23.70 -3.91
C THR A 442 -4.34 -22.82 -2.81
N LYS A 443 -4.93 -21.63 -2.58
CA LYS A 443 -4.55 -20.78 -1.45
C LYS A 443 -4.74 -21.48 -0.11
N ASN A 444 -5.89 -22.09 0.10
CA ASN A 444 -6.20 -22.82 1.34
C ASN A 444 -5.26 -23.99 1.60
N TYR A 445 -4.65 -24.56 0.56
CA TYR A 445 -3.63 -25.59 0.72
C TYR A 445 -2.32 -25.06 1.30
N PHE A 446 -1.97 -23.78 1.01
CA PHE A 446 -0.75 -23.15 1.50
C PHE A 446 -0.94 -22.42 2.86
N ARG A 447 -2.17 -22.21 3.32
CA ARG A 447 -2.48 -21.74 4.67
C ARG A 447 -2.21 -22.82 5.71
#